data_5a1db46c87d0c6907d8e32bdcb81c95b
#
_entry.id   5a1db46c87d0c6907d8e32bdcb81c95b
#
_cell.length_a   1.000
_cell.length_b   1.000
_cell.length_c   1.000
_cell.angle_alpha   90.00
_cell.angle_beta   90.00
_cell.angle_gamma   90.00
#
_symmetry.space_group_name_H-M   'P 1'
#
loop_
_entity.id
_entity.type
_entity.pdbx_description
1 polymer ?
#
loop_
_entity_poly.entity_id
_entity_poly.type
_entity_poly.pdbx_seq_one_letter_code
_entity_poly.pdbx_strand_id
1 'polypeptide(L)'
;MKLLNRNNLEIRKAYFLQAFNRDMEEMAIISFGGCNFHCPYCKRDCQYIDSEGNVIKTRNVSMATLKEMIDKECSKNRRVRLSGGDPSVYPKESLEIAKYVKENYNSKISIAHNGSNYNYVKSMIEYLDYIAMDYKAFYEENIERITGVNNPKMYQKEILALCEVNNVIVDVRTPIFADTTIEELREIAKELKHYTNVFWTLRKYNEVKGCDFKVPTMEYVTELAEQLSKEFNIKIGTRNYWKGGFEIF
;
A
#
# COMPACT_ATOMS: atom_id res chain seq x y z
N MET A 1 -18.94 -5.60 -7.87
CA MET A 1 -18.00 -4.84 -6.99
C MET A 1 -18.00 -3.37 -7.38
N LYS A 2 -17.65 -2.49 -6.45
CA LYS A 2 -17.48 -1.05 -6.73
C LYS A 2 -16.02 -0.74 -7.03
N LEU A 3 -15.75 -0.08 -8.16
CA LEU A 3 -14.42 0.40 -8.54
C LEU A 3 -14.45 1.92 -8.73
N LEU A 4 -13.29 2.56 -8.65
CA LEU A 4 -13.15 3.96 -9.06
C LEU A 4 -13.56 4.12 -10.53
N ASN A 5 -14.29 5.19 -10.82
CA ASN A 5 -14.84 5.44 -12.15
C ASN A 5 -13.75 5.87 -13.13
N ARG A 6 -13.00 4.88 -13.65
CA ARG A 6 -12.03 5.06 -14.71
C ARG A 6 -12.34 4.08 -15.84
N ASN A 7 -12.25 4.54 -17.08
CA ASN A 7 -12.47 3.69 -18.26
C ASN A 7 -11.30 2.73 -18.48
N ASN A 8 -10.12 3.03 -17.94
CA ASN A 8 -8.93 2.21 -18.01
C ASN A 8 -8.32 2.05 -16.61
N LEU A 9 -7.56 0.98 -16.39
CA LEU A 9 -6.78 0.79 -15.18
C LEU A 9 -5.65 1.84 -15.13
N GLU A 10 -5.38 2.36 -13.95
CA GLU A 10 -4.27 3.26 -13.72
C GLU A 10 -2.96 2.48 -13.77
N ILE A 11 -1.95 2.99 -14.48
CA ILE A 11 -0.64 2.37 -14.55
C ILE A 11 0.33 3.07 -13.59
N ARG A 12 1.01 2.28 -12.76
CA ARG A 12 2.04 2.74 -11.82
C ARG A 12 3.27 1.85 -11.88
N LYS A 13 4.42 2.41 -11.48
CA LYS A 13 5.69 1.68 -11.37
C LYS A 13 5.96 1.23 -9.94
N ALA A 14 6.53 0.03 -9.80
CA ALA A 14 6.96 -0.54 -8.52
C ALA A 14 8.42 -0.16 -8.24
N TYR A 15 8.70 1.09 -7.87
CA TYR A 15 10.06 1.61 -7.65
C TYR A 15 10.82 0.87 -6.55
N PHE A 16 10.16 0.43 -5.49
CA PHE A 16 10.77 -0.26 -4.35
C PHE A 16 11.47 -1.57 -4.74
N LEU A 17 11.14 -2.17 -5.89
CA LEU A 17 11.80 -3.38 -6.38
C LEU A 17 13.29 -3.17 -6.65
N GLN A 18 13.72 -1.93 -6.93
CA GLN A 18 15.13 -1.59 -7.09
C GLN A 18 15.95 -1.85 -5.81
N ALA A 19 15.34 -1.73 -4.63
CA ALA A 19 15.98 -2.09 -3.36
C ALA A 19 16.36 -3.58 -3.25
N PHE A 20 15.72 -4.43 -4.07
CA PHE A 20 15.97 -5.87 -4.16
C PHE A 20 16.74 -6.27 -5.44
N ASN A 21 17.38 -5.32 -6.11
CA ASN A 21 18.08 -5.52 -7.39
C ASN A 21 17.16 -6.12 -8.48
N ARG A 22 15.90 -5.73 -8.47
CA ARG A 22 14.89 -6.10 -9.49
C ARG A 22 14.54 -4.89 -10.34
N ASP A 23 14.24 -5.12 -11.60
CA ASP A 23 13.74 -4.08 -12.50
C ASP A 23 12.39 -3.54 -12.01
N MET A 24 12.15 -2.27 -12.30
CA MET A 24 10.84 -1.65 -12.06
C MET A 24 9.80 -2.29 -12.96
N GLU A 25 8.72 -2.76 -12.36
CA GLU A 25 7.59 -3.32 -13.09
C GLU A 25 6.45 -2.30 -13.20
N GLU A 26 5.78 -2.30 -14.36
CA GLU A 26 4.50 -1.58 -14.51
C GLU A 26 3.35 -2.42 -13.95
N MET A 27 2.48 -1.73 -13.20
CA MET A 27 1.32 -2.35 -12.56
C MET A 27 0.04 -1.68 -13.04
N ALA A 28 -0.92 -2.47 -13.50
CA ALA A 28 -2.29 -2.05 -13.72
C ALA A 28 -3.06 -2.12 -12.40
N ILE A 29 -3.52 -0.98 -11.92
CA ILE A 29 -4.13 -0.84 -10.59
C ILE A 29 -5.63 -1.01 -10.68
N ILE A 30 -6.15 -2.04 -10.02
CA ILE A 30 -7.58 -2.20 -9.76
C ILE A 30 -7.88 -1.49 -8.42
N SER A 31 -8.59 -0.38 -8.49
CA SER A 31 -8.91 0.44 -7.31
C SER A 31 -10.33 0.15 -6.84
N PHE A 32 -10.45 -0.68 -5.82
CA PHE A 32 -11.74 -0.99 -5.19
C PHE A 32 -12.31 0.21 -4.43
N GLY A 33 -13.63 0.28 -4.37
CA GLY A 33 -14.38 1.22 -3.54
C GLY A 33 -14.65 0.63 -2.16
N GLY A 34 -14.39 1.41 -1.11
CA GLY A 34 -14.58 1.01 0.29
C GLY A 34 -13.30 0.62 1.01
N CYS A 35 -13.29 0.88 2.29
CA CYS A 35 -12.23 0.54 3.22
C CYS A 35 -12.86 0.25 4.59
N ASN A 36 -12.20 -0.52 5.41
CA ASN A 36 -12.59 -0.75 6.80
C ASN A 36 -11.97 0.27 7.78
N PHE A 37 -11.14 1.22 7.28
CA PHE A 37 -10.62 2.37 8.01
C PHE A 37 -11.24 3.67 7.51
N HIS A 38 -11.21 4.71 8.35
CA HIS A 38 -11.72 6.06 8.10
C HIS A 38 -10.64 7.12 8.31
N CYS A 39 -9.43 6.84 7.83
CA CYS A 39 -8.26 7.70 8.03
C CYS A 39 -8.55 9.15 7.63
N PRO A 40 -8.45 10.14 8.54
CA PRO A 40 -8.77 11.54 8.24
C PRO A 40 -7.96 12.14 7.08
N TYR A 41 -6.73 11.66 6.89
CA TYR A 41 -5.82 12.09 5.82
C TYR A 41 -6.01 11.33 4.50
N CYS A 42 -6.97 10.42 4.43
CA CYS A 42 -7.15 9.56 3.26
C CYS A 42 -7.77 10.33 2.10
N LYS A 43 -7.01 10.51 1.02
CA LYS A 43 -7.52 11.10 -0.23
C LYS A 43 -8.49 10.18 -0.99
N ARG A 44 -8.65 8.95 -0.52
CA ARG A 44 -9.58 7.96 -1.04
C ARG A 44 -10.65 7.59 -0.03
N ASP A 45 -10.76 8.38 1.05
CA ASP A 45 -11.80 8.16 2.03
C ASP A 45 -13.09 7.84 1.29
N CYS A 46 -13.88 6.93 1.77
CA CYS A 46 -15.12 6.40 1.16
C CYS A 46 -15.73 7.20 0.00
N GLN A 47 -15.33 8.44 -0.18
CA GLN A 47 -15.69 9.37 -1.24
C GLN A 47 -14.70 9.43 -2.41
N TYR A 48 -13.49 8.85 -2.25
CA TYR A 48 -12.46 8.86 -3.31
C TYR A 48 -12.18 10.25 -3.87
N ILE A 49 -11.42 11.03 -3.12
CA ILE A 49 -11.01 12.38 -3.51
C ILE A 49 -9.68 12.30 -4.27
N ASP A 50 -9.56 13.01 -5.41
CA ASP A 50 -8.30 13.13 -6.14
C ASP A 50 -7.35 14.14 -5.50
N SER A 51 -6.17 14.37 -6.12
CA SER A 51 -5.17 15.32 -5.62
C SER A 51 -5.63 16.77 -5.62
N GLU A 52 -6.67 17.09 -6.38
CA GLU A 52 -7.23 18.44 -6.53
C GLU A 52 -8.43 18.66 -5.60
N GLY A 53 -8.84 17.62 -4.85
CA GLY A 53 -9.97 17.68 -3.92
C GLY A 53 -11.32 17.35 -4.58
N ASN A 54 -11.33 16.85 -5.80
CA ASN A 54 -12.57 16.46 -6.49
C ASN A 54 -13.00 15.06 -6.08
N VAL A 55 -14.29 14.85 -5.87
CA VAL A 55 -14.84 13.53 -5.57
C VAL A 55 -14.79 12.64 -6.79
N ILE A 56 -14.01 11.55 -6.70
CA ILE A 56 -13.99 10.51 -7.75
C ILE A 56 -15.14 9.54 -7.49
N LYS A 57 -16.11 9.51 -8.39
CA LYS A 57 -17.27 8.61 -8.29
C LYS A 57 -16.85 7.15 -8.45
N THR A 58 -17.46 6.27 -7.70
CA THR A 58 -17.37 4.82 -7.92
C THR A 58 -18.45 4.37 -8.89
N ARG A 59 -18.18 3.27 -9.60
CA ARG A 59 -19.17 2.57 -10.42
C ARG A 59 -19.20 1.08 -10.10
N ASN A 60 -20.35 0.46 -10.34
CA ASN A 60 -20.44 -0.99 -10.31
C ASN A 60 -19.81 -1.55 -11.58
N VAL A 61 -18.91 -2.53 -11.41
CA VAL A 61 -18.25 -3.23 -12.52
C VAL A 61 -18.52 -4.72 -12.38
N SER A 62 -18.89 -5.38 -13.46
CA SER A 62 -19.02 -6.84 -13.50
C SER A 62 -17.63 -7.49 -13.51
N MET A 63 -17.54 -8.74 -13.10
CA MET A 63 -16.28 -9.49 -13.19
C MET A 63 -15.87 -9.69 -14.68
N ALA A 64 -16.81 -9.89 -15.58
CA ALA A 64 -16.53 -10.01 -17.01
C ALA A 64 -15.84 -8.74 -17.54
N THR A 65 -16.42 -7.58 -17.32
CA THR A 65 -15.82 -6.29 -17.72
C THR A 65 -14.44 -6.08 -17.11
N LEU A 66 -14.25 -6.48 -15.83
CA LEU A 66 -12.95 -6.35 -15.18
C LEU A 66 -11.90 -7.29 -15.79
N LYS A 67 -12.29 -8.53 -16.16
CA LYS A 67 -11.39 -9.46 -16.85
C LYS A 67 -10.95 -8.90 -18.20
N GLU A 68 -11.84 -8.31 -19.01
CA GLU A 68 -11.47 -7.62 -20.25
C GLU A 68 -10.45 -6.49 -20.02
N MET A 69 -10.60 -5.71 -18.94
CA MET A 69 -9.62 -4.66 -18.58
C MET A 69 -8.27 -5.26 -18.17
N ILE A 70 -8.28 -6.37 -17.45
CA ILE A 70 -7.07 -7.10 -17.05
C ILE A 70 -6.35 -7.65 -18.27
N ASP A 71 -7.08 -8.30 -19.20
CA ASP A 71 -6.53 -8.89 -20.42
C ASP A 71 -5.79 -7.86 -21.26
N LYS A 72 -6.39 -6.66 -21.42
CA LYS A 72 -5.79 -5.54 -22.12
C LYS A 72 -4.45 -5.11 -21.54
N GLU A 73 -4.28 -5.19 -20.22
CA GLU A 73 -3.06 -4.73 -19.57
C GLU A 73 -2.04 -5.88 -19.41
N CYS A 74 -2.49 -7.09 -19.11
CA CYS A 74 -1.61 -8.26 -19.03
C CYS A 74 -1.00 -8.64 -20.40
N SER A 75 -1.70 -8.41 -21.51
CA SER A 75 -1.14 -8.59 -22.87
C SER A 75 0.06 -7.66 -23.16
N LYS A 76 0.26 -6.62 -22.36
CA LYS A 76 1.41 -5.71 -22.39
C LYS A 76 2.49 -6.04 -21.34
N ASN A 77 2.45 -7.25 -20.79
CA ASN A 77 3.32 -7.70 -19.70
C ASN A 77 3.21 -6.86 -18.41
N ARG A 78 2.06 -6.21 -18.16
CA ARG A 78 1.81 -5.48 -16.93
C ARG A 78 1.29 -6.41 -15.85
N ARG A 79 1.81 -6.20 -14.63
CA ARG A 79 1.26 -6.86 -13.44
C ARG A 79 -0.04 -6.22 -12.99
N VAL A 80 -0.86 -7.00 -12.31
CA VAL A 80 -2.08 -6.50 -11.67
C VAL A 80 -1.81 -6.22 -10.20
N ARG A 81 -2.28 -5.04 -9.72
CA ARG A 81 -2.30 -4.71 -8.31
C ARG A 81 -3.72 -4.42 -7.85
N LEU A 82 -4.16 -5.14 -6.83
CA LEU A 82 -5.39 -4.87 -6.11
C LEU A 82 -5.13 -3.76 -5.08
N SER A 83 -5.91 -2.69 -5.12
CA SER A 83 -5.71 -1.47 -4.31
C SER A 83 -7.05 -0.73 -4.15
N GLY A 84 -7.02 0.56 -3.86
CA GLY A 84 -8.19 1.42 -3.76
C GLY A 84 -8.41 1.92 -2.36
N GLY A 85 -9.57 1.66 -1.78
CA GLY A 85 -9.80 1.75 -0.36
C GLY A 85 -8.96 0.69 0.35
N ASP A 86 -9.52 -0.51 0.49
CA ASP A 86 -8.74 -1.71 0.83
C ASP A 86 -9.33 -2.92 0.13
N PRO A 87 -8.53 -3.76 -0.55
CA PRO A 87 -9.04 -4.90 -1.31
C PRO A 87 -9.64 -5.99 -0.42
N SER A 88 -9.34 -6.03 0.88
CA SER A 88 -9.90 -7.01 1.81
C SER A 88 -11.40 -6.85 2.04
N VAL A 89 -12.02 -5.74 1.60
CA VAL A 89 -13.49 -5.58 1.62
C VAL A 89 -14.19 -6.34 0.49
N TYR A 90 -13.41 -6.88 -0.48
CA TYR A 90 -13.87 -7.72 -1.58
C TYR A 90 -13.02 -9.01 -1.68
N PRO A 91 -13.00 -9.86 -0.63
CA PRO A 91 -12.06 -10.99 -0.56
C PRO A 91 -12.33 -12.06 -1.63
N LYS A 92 -13.59 -12.30 -1.95
CA LYS A 92 -14.00 -13.31 -2.96
C LYS A 92 -13.58 -12.87 -4.36
N GLU A 93 -13.88 -11.62 -4.71
CA GLU A 93 -13.52 -11.05 -6.00
C GLU A 93 -12.00 -10.92 -6.15
N SER A 94 -11.30 -10.54 -5.09
CA SER A 94 -9.83 -10.50 -5.09
C SER A 94 -9.22 -11.85 -5.40
N LEU A 95 -9.72 -12.92 -4.79
CA LEU A 95 -9.26 -14.28 -5.03
C LEU A 95 -9.62 -14.76 -6.45
N GLU A 96 -10.81 -14.45 -6.96
CA GLU A 96 -11.20 -14.77 -8.32
C GLU A 96 -10.29 -14.09 -9.35
N ILE A 97 -9.95 -12.82 -9.14
CA ILE A 97 -9.01 -12.07 -9.99
C ILE A 97 -7.61 -12.73 -9.94
N ALA A 98 -7.14 -13.10 -8.75
CA ALA A 98 -5.82 -13.72 -8.59
C ALA A 98 -5.70 -15.04 -9.35
N LYS A 99 -6.70 -15.91 -9.21
CA LYS A 99 -6.80 -17.17 -9.98
C LYS A 99 -6.82 -16.91 -11.48
N TYR A 100 -7.66 -15.99 -11.91
CA TYR A 100 -7.78 -15.64 -13.33
C TYR A 100 -6.45 -15.17 -13.94
N VAL A 101 -5.73 -14.29 -13.24
CA VAL A 101 -4.41 -13.81 -13.68
C VAL A 101 -3.40 -14.94 -13.73
N LYS A 102 -3.40 -15.81 -12.72
CA LYS A 102 -2.49 -16.95 -12.67
C LYS A 102 -2.74 -17.94 -13.81
N GLU A 103 -4.00 -18.29 -14.04
CA GLU A 103 -4.40 -19.30 -15.03
C GLU A 103 -4.18 -18.83 -16.48
N ASN A 104 -4.50 -17.56 -16.78
CA ASN A 104 -4.47 -17.06 -18.16
C ASN A 104 -3.12 -16.44 -18.56
N TYR A 105 -2.34 -15.92 -17.59
CA TYR A 105 -1.09 -15.19 -17.87
C TYR A 105 0.12 -15.80 -17.16
N ASN A 106 -0.06 -16.89 -16.40
CA ASN A 106 0.97 -17.51 -15.57
C ASN A 106 1.74 -16.45 -14.73
N SER A 107 1.03 -15.41 -14.29
CA SER A 107 1.59 -14.29 -13.56
C SER A 107 1.08 -14.25 -12.12
N LYS A 108 1.86 -13.65 -11.22
CA LYS A 108 1.42 -13.31 -9.88
C LYS A 108 0.87 -11.89 -9.85
N ILE A 109 0.14 -11.58 -8.81
CA ILE A 109 -0.39 -10.25 -8.56
C ILE A 109 0.21 -9.64 -7.31
N SER A 110 -0.13 -8.39 -7.05
CA SER A 110 0.21 -7.71 -5.80
C SER A 110 -1.02 -7.08 -5.17
N ILE A 111 -0.97 -6.86 -3.86
CA ILE A 111 -2.02 -6.13 -3.13
C ILE A 111 -1.44 -4.89 -2.45
N ALA A 112 -2.28 -3.87 -2.24
CA ALA A 112 -2.03 -2.80 -1.30
C ALA A 112 -3.04 -2.94 -0.16
N HIS A 113 -2.57 -3.19 1.06
CA HIS A 113 -3.39 -3.56 2.21
C HIS A 113 -3.00 -2.77 3.45
N ASN A 114 -3.98 -2.43 4.27
CA ASN A 114 -3.79 -1.60 5.46
C ASN A 114 -3.32 -2.35 6.72
N GLY A 115 -3.03 -3.65 6.61
CA GLY A 115 -2.52 -4.47 7.71
C GLY A 115 -3.58 -5.03 8.68
N SER A 116 -4.87 -4.79 8.43
CA SER A 116 -5.96 -5.12 9.38
C SER A 116 -6.60 -6.51 9.19
N ASN A 117 -6.23 -7.26 8.14
CA ASN A 117 -6.88 -8.53 7.84
C ASN A 117 -5.87 -9.61 7.42
N TYR A 118 -5.35 -10.32 8.42
CA TYR A 118 -4.43 -11.45 8.22
C TYR A 118 -5.03 -12.57 7.36
N ASN A 119 -6.29 -12.93 7.61
CA ASN A 119 -6.93 -14.04 6.90
C ASN A 119 -7.09 -13.74 5.40
N TYR A 120 -7.34 -12.47 5.04
CA TYR A 120 -7.35 -12.05 3.65
C TYR A 120 -5.99 -12.25 3.00
N VAL A 121 -4.91 -11.75 3.63
CA VAL A 121 -3.55 -11.91 3.09
C VAL A 121 -3.19 -13.39 2.98
N LYS A 122 -3.51 -14.20 4.00
CA LYS A 122 -3.28 -15.64 3.99
C LYS A 122 -3.99 -16.35 2.84
N SER A 123 -5.22 -15.95 2.51
CA SER A 123 -5.97 -16.54 1.39
C SER A 123 -5.41 -16.17 0.01
N MET A 124 -4.62 -15.08 -0.05
CA MET A 124 -4.03 -14.56 -1.28
C MET A 124 -2.56 -14.97 -1.47
N ILE A 125 -1.89 -15.48 -0.43
CA ILE A 125 -0.42 -15.54 -0.34
C ILE A 125 0.23 -16.29 -1.50
N GLU A 126 -0.34 -17.40 -1.97
CA GLU A 126 0.18 -18.19 -3.08
C GLU A 126 0.17 -17.46 -4.44
N TYR A 127 -0.68 -16.43 -4.56
CA TYR A 127 -0.82 -15.60 -5.77
C TYR A 127 0.01 -14.33 -5.71
N LEU A 128 0.63 -14.02 -4.57
CA LEU A 128 1.35 -12.75 -4.40
C LEU A 128 2.83 -12.89 -4.76
N ASP A 129 3.34 -11.87 -5.43
CA ASP A 129 4.76 -11.63 -5.65
C ASP A 129 5.29 -10.59 -4.67
N TYR A 130 4.49 -9.59 -4.40
CA TYR A 130 4.75 -8.57 -3.40
C TYR A 130 3.46 -7.94 -2.85
N ILE A 131 3.58 -7.39 -1.67
CA ILE A 131 2.52 -6.65 -0.98
C ILE A 131 3.01 -5.25 -0.61
N ALA A 132 2.17 -4.25 -0.79
CA ALA A 132 2.34 -2.94 -0.20
C ALA A 132 1.49 -2.88 1.07
N MET A 133 2.12 -2.93 2.23
CA MET A 133 1.43 -2.98 3.52
C MET A 133 1.60 -1.66 4.28
N ASP A 134 0.49 -1.08 4.71
CA ASP A 134 0.56 0.08 5.59
C ASP A 134 0.93 -0.35 7.03
N TYR A 135 1.98 0.26 7.57
CA TYR A 135 2.33 0.26 8.99
C TYR A 135 2.24 1.71 9.45
N LYS A 136 1.04 2.12 9.86
CA LYS A 136 0.70 3.55 9.96
C LYS A 136 1.29 4.22 11.18
N ALA A 137 1.42 3.51 12.29
CA ALA A 137 1.97 3.93 13.55
C ALA A 137 2.29 2.71 14.42
N PHE A 138 3.03 2.89 15.51
CA PHE A 138 3.36 1.84 16.48
C PHE A 138 2.49 1.91 17.72
N TYR A 139 2.29 3.12 18.28
CA TYR A 139 1.53 3.32 19.51
C TYR A 139 0.01 3.33 19.24
N GLU A 140 -0.75 2.69 20.12
CA GLU A 140 -2.21 2.50 19.94
C GLU A 140 -2.95 3.82 19.74
N GLU A 141 -2.63 4.86 20.52
CA GLU A 141 -3.23 6.18 20.39
C GLU A 141 -3.00 6.82 19.01
N ASN A 142 -1.82 6.61 18.43
CA ASN A 142 -1.51 7.08 17.08
C ASN A 142 -2.21 6.23 16.03
N ILE A 143 -2.31 4.92 16.22
CA ILE A 143 -3.04 4.04 15.31
C ILE A 143 -4.51 4.46 15.25
N GLU A 144 -5.17 4.69 16.39
CA GLU A 144 -6.57 5.16 16.44
C GLU A 144 -6.74 6.52 15.75
N ARG A 145 -5.89 7.48 16.10
CA ARG A 145 -5.89 8.82 15.50
C ARG A 145 -5.71 8.79 13.97
N ILE A 146 -4.78 7.97 13.49
CA ILE A 146 -4.41 7.91 12.07
C ILE A 146 -5.42 7.09 11.27
N THR A 147 -6.00 6.04 11.83
CA THR A 147 -6.96 5.17 11.15
C THR A 147 -8.40 5.66 11.22
N GLY A 148 -8.72 6.52 12.19
CA GLY A 148 -10.09 6.97 12.48
C GLY A 148 -11.00 5.84 12.98
N VAL A 149 -10.42 4.80 13.58
CA VAL A 149 -11.13 3.63 14.12
C VAL A 149 -10.67 3.39 15.55
N ASN A 150 -11.60 3.21 16.47
CA ASN A 150 -11.27 2.86 17.85
C ASN A 150 -10.81 1.41 17.94
N ASN A 151 -9.69 1.18 18.60
CA ASN A 151 -9.08 -0.13 18.83
C ASN A 151 -9.02 -1.02 17.55
N PRO A 152 -8.40 -0.53 16.46
CA PRO A 152 -8.34 -1.28 15.22
C PRO A 152 -7.43 -2.50 15.39
N LYS A 153 -7.87 -3.65 14.90
CA LYS A 153 -7.02 -4.85 14.88
C LYS A 153 -5.96 -4.70 13.79
N MET A 154 -4.70 -4.88 14.19
CA MET A 154 -3.54 -4.79 13.31
C MET A 154 -2.76 -6.11 13.36
N TYR A 155 -2.31 -6.57 12.20
CA TYR A 155 -1.66 -7.88 12.02
C TYR A 155 -0.33 -7.76 11.25
N GLN A 156 0.38 -6.63 11.39
CA GLN A 156 1.62 -6.40 10.63
C GLN A 156 2.65 -7.49 10.85
N LYS A 157 2.90 -7.88 12.11
CA LYS A 157 3.88 -8.92 12.46
C LYS A 157 3.54 -10.28 11.86
N GLU A 158 2.28 -10.69 11.97
CA GLU A 158 1.82 -11.96 11.42
C GLU A 158 1.87 -11.96 9.89
N ILE A 159 1.54 -10.83 9.26
CA ILE A 159 1.62 -10.68 7.81
C ILE A 159 3.07 -10.68 7.34
N LEU A 160 3.99 -9.99 8.03
CA LEU A 160 5.41 -9.99 7.71
C LEU A 160 6.00 -11.40 7.79
N ALA A 161 5.74 -12.12 8.88
CA ALA A 161 6.19 -13.50 9.05
C ALA A 161 5.63 -14.43 7.96
N LEU A 162 4.35 -14.28 7.62
CA LEU A 162 3.72 -15.04 6.54
C LEU A 162 4.39 -14.76 5.19
N CYS A 163 4.67 -13.49 4.88
CA CYS A 163 5.33 -13.09 3.65
C CYS A 163 6.77 -13.60 3.55
N GLU A 164 7.52 -13.60 4.66
CA GLU A 164 8.89 -14.11 4.69
C GLU A 164 8.95 -15.60 4.36
N VAL A 165 8.13 -16.42 5.01
CA VAL A 165 8.06 -17.88 4.77
C VAL A 165 7.67 -18.20 3.32
N ASN A 166 6.89 -17.34 2.67
CA ASN A 166 6.42 -17.52 1.30
C ASN A 166 7.24 -16.74 0.26
N ASN A 167 8.36 -16.12 0.63
CA ASN A 167 9.21 -15.30 -0.23
C ASN A 167 8.48 -14.17 -0.96
N VAL A 168 7.47 -13.59 -0.31
CA VAL A 168 6.71 -12.44 -0.83
C VAL A 168 7.38 -11.15 -0.36
N ILE A 169 7.76 -10.28 -1.29
CA ILE A 169 8.37 -8.98 -0.96
C ILE A 169 7.32 -8.06 -0.33
N VAL A 170 7.71 -7.34 0.72
CA VAL A 170 6.85 -6.38 1.41
C VAL A 170 7.39 -4.96 1.30
N ASP A 171 6.63 -4.07 0.67
CA ASP A 171 6.83 -2.61 0.72
C ASP A 171 6.02 -2.07 1.90
N VAL A 172 6.63 -2.01 3.07
CA VAL A 172 6.02 -1.43 4.28
C VAL A 172 5.93 0.08 4.10
N ARG A 173 4.78 0.67 4.42
CA ARG A 173 4.50 2.09 4.17
C ARG A 173 4.02 2.78 5.42
N THR A 174 4.76 3.80 5.85
CA THR A 174 4.41 4.63 7.00
C THR A 174 4.17 6.08 6.57
N PRO A 175 2.98 6.64 6.83
CA PRO A 175 2.74 8.06 6.60
C PRO A 175 3.51 8.88 7.63
N ILE A 176 4.18 9.93 7.19
CA ILE A 176 4.92 10.85 8.05
C ILE A 176 4.17 12.17 8.12
N PHE A 177 3.81 12.57 9.32
CA PHE A 177 3.21 13.86 9.68
C PHE A 177 4.27 14.73 10.35
N ALA A 178 4.01 16.03 10.53
CA ALA A 178 4.98 16.92 11.18
C ALA A 178 5.21 16.61 12.67
N ASP A 179 4.30 15.90 13.29
CA ASP A 179 4.36 15.42 14.68
C ASP A 179 4.76 13.95 14.83
N THR A 180 5.10 13.27 13.74
CA THR A 180 5.64 11.90 13.79
C THR A 180 7.03 11.94 14.45
N THR A 181 7.23 11.18 15.51
CA THR A 181 8.49 11.16 16.26
C THR A 181 9.42 10.06 15.76
N ILE A 182 10.72 10.30 15.88
CA ILE A 182 11.72 9.27 15.53
C ILE A 182 11.67 8.08 16.51
N GLU A 183 11.29 8.32 17.76
CA GLU A 183 11.13 7.29 18.79
C GLU A 183 10.10 6.25 18.35
N GLU A 184 8.94 6.69 17.85
CA GLU A 184 7.92 5.76 17.32
C GLU A 184 8.42 4.99 16.10
N LEU A 185 9.11 5.66 15.19
CA LEU A 185 9.68 5.03 14.02
C LEU A 185 10.78 4.01 14.36
N ARG A 186 11.55 4.24 15.43
CA ARG A 186 12.52 3.27 15.96
C ARG A 186 11.86 1.96 16.39
N GLU A 187 10.67 2.03 17.01
CA GLU A 187 9.95 0.81 17.38
C GLU A 187 9.53 0.01 16.15
N ILE A 188 9.05 0.67 15.10
CA ILE A 188 8.78 0.02 13.80
C ILE A 188 10.08 -0.57 13.21
N ALA A 189 11.18 0.20 13.19
CA ALA A 189 12.46 -0.26 12.66
C ALA A 189 12.99 -1.50 13.38
N LYS A 190 12.84 -1.58 14.72
CA LYS A 190 13.22 -2.76 15.53
C LYS A 190 12.49 -4.02 15.06
N GLU A 191 11.25 -3.91 14.64
CA GLU A 191 10.49 -5.03 14.11
C GLU A 191 10.93 -5.38 12.68
N LEU A 192 11.09 -4.37 11.82
CA LEU A 192 11.37 -4.58 10.40
C LEU A 192 12.77 -5.14 10.13
N LYS A 193 13.78 -4.82 10.94
CA LYS A 193 15.17 -5.25 10.75
C LYS A 193 15.38 -6.76 10.74
N HIS A 194 14.42 -7.53 11.23
CA HIS A 194 14.48 -8.99 11.29
C HIS A 194 14.11 -9.68 9.98
N TYR A 195 13.52 -8.94 9.03
CA TYR A 195 13.03 -9.47 7.76
C TYR A 195 13.92 -9.09 6.59
N THR A 196 14.27 -10.04 5.75
CA THR A 196 15.15 -9.83 4.58
C THR A 196 14.37 -9.43 3.32
N ASN A 197 13.09 -9.72 3.29
CA ASN A 197 12.17 -9.46 2.18
C ASN A 197 11.37 -8.15 2.33
N VAL A 198 11.77 -7.28 3.27
CA VAL A 198 11.08 -6.02 3.59
C VAL A 198 11.86 -4.82 3.07
N PHE A 199 11.14 -3.89 2.48
CA PHE A 199 11.58 -2.53 2.19
C PHE A 199 10.65 -1.56 2.88
N TRP A 200 11.17 -0.52 3.54
CA TRP A 200 10.37 0.43 4.27
C TRP A 200 10.30 1.79 3.56
N THR A 201 9.09 2.23 3.22
CA THR A 201 8.84 3.50 2.55
C THR A 201 8.21 4.51 3.50
N LEU A 202 8.93 5.58 3.83
CA LEU A 202 8.40 6.74 4.54
C LEU A 202 7.69 7.66 3.54
N ARG A 203 6.42 7.93 3.80
CA ARG A 203 5.55 8.66 2.87
C ARG A 203 5.17 10.01 3.46
N LYS A 204 5.76 11.07 2.92
CA LYS A 204 5.38 12.43 3.29
C LYS A 204 3.87 12.61 3.17
N TYR A 205 3.25 13.03 4.26
CA TYR A 205 1.86 13.48 4.21
C TYR A 205 1.75 14.78 3.37
N ASN A 206 0.73 14.85 2.54
CA ASN A 206 0.36 16.07 1.83
C ASN A 206 -1.06 16.45 2.22
N GLU A 207 -1.30 17.73 2.39
CA GLU A 207 -2.52 18.30 2.90
C GLU A 207 -3.77 17.70 2.24
N VAL A 208 -4.75 17.40 3.07
CA VAL A 208 -6.10 16.98 2.69
C VAL A 208 -7.07 17.98 3.31
N LYS A 209 -7.96 18.55 2.50
CA LYS A 209 -8.96 19.51 2.96
C LYS A 209 -9.81 18.90 4.08
N GLY A 210 -9.90 19.60 5.20
CA GLY A 210 -10.68 19.15 6.38
C GLY A 210 -9.93 18.16 7.28
N CYS A 211 -8.63 17.93 7.05
CA CYS A 211 -7.77 17.13 7.91
C CYS A 211 -6.83 18.05 8.69
N ASP A 212 -6.78 17.85 10.01
CA ASP A 212 -5.98 18.70 10.92
C ASP A 212 -4.52 18.28 11.07
N PHE A 213 -4.09 17.20 10.41
CA PHE A 213 -2.70 16.77 10.43
C PHE A 213 -1.79 17.80 9.76
N LYS A 214 -0.66 18.12 10.42
CA LYS A 214 0.31 19.06 9.89
C LYS A 214 1.22 18.40 8.86
N VAL A 215 1.48 19.13 7.78
CA VAL A 215 2.34 18.68 6.67
C VAL A 215 3.82 18.81 7.08
N PRO A 216 4.62 17.73 7.04
CA PRO A 216 6.05 17.80 7.27
C PRO A 216 6.77 18.40 6.05
N THR A 217 8.01 18.84 6.22
CA THR A 217 8.88 19.13 5.07
C THR A 217 9.42 17.83 4.47
N MET A 218 9.92 17.87 3.23
CA MET A 218 10.55 16.70 2.64
C MET A 218 11.91 16.43 3.27
N GLU A 219 12.61 17.49 3.64
CA GLU A 219 13.88 17.44 4.37
C GLU A 219 13.73 16.66 5.67
N TYR A 220 12.71 16.96 6.47
CA TYR A 220 12.43 16.23 7.71
C TYR A 220 12.21 14.72 7.45
N VAL A 221 11.44 14.36 6.42
CA VAL A 221 11.21 12.94 6.07
C VAL A 221 12.50 12.25 5.63
N THR A 222 13.35 12.96 4.89
CA THR A 222 14.65 12.47 4.43
C THR A 222 15.61 12.25 5.60
N GLU A 223 15.72 13.20 6.51
CA GLU A 223 16.54 13.10 7.73
C GLU A 223 16.14 11.89 8.58
N LEU A 224 14.84 11.67 8.78
CA LEU A 224 14.32 10.48 9.46
C LEU A 224 14.74 9.18 8.78
N ALA A 225 14.62 9.12 7.44
CA ALA A 225 15.00 7.95 6.67
C ALA A 225 16.50 7.65 6.75
N GLU A 226 17.35 8.66 6.59
CA GLU A 226 18.80 8.53 6.69
C GLU A 226 19.25 8.07 8.09
N GLN A 227 18.70 8.68 9.13
CA GLN A 227 19.04 8.34 10.52
C GLN A 227 18.64 6.88 10.82
N LEU A 228 17.41 6.48 10.51
CA LEU A 228 16.91 5.14 10.78
C LEU A 228 17.63 4.08 9.93
N SER A 229 17.93 4.38 8.67
CA SER A 229 18.67 3.47 7.80
C SER A 229 20.06 3.18 8.35
N LYS A 230 20.79 4.23 8.81
CA LYS A 230 22.11 4.08 9.43
C LYS A 230 22.05 3.35 10.77
N GLU A 231 21.06 3.69 11.63
CA GLU A 231 20.93 3.13 12.98
C GLU A 231 20.58 1.62 12.96
N PHE A 232 19.72 1.20 12.06
CA PHE A 232 19.20 -0.17 12.01
C PHE A 232 19.77 -1.03 10.87
N ASN A 233 20.57 -0.45 9.98
CA ASN A 233 21.12 -1.11 8.79
C ASN A 233 20.00 -1.74 7.91
N ILE A 234 18.94 -0.98 7.67
CA ILE A 234 17.80 -1.36 6.83
C ILE A 234 17.65 -0.38 5.66
N LYS A 235 17.19 -0.87 4.51
CA LYS A 235 16.91 -0.02 3.36
C LYS A 235 15.60 0.71 3.55
N ILE A 236 15.66 2.05 3.54
CA ILE A 236 14.48 2.91 3.68
C ILE A 236 14.35 3.77 2.43
N GLY A 237 13.14 3.88 1.90
CA GLY A 237 12.82 4.82 0.83
C GLY A 237 11.97 5.99 1.31
N THR A 238 12.12 7.13 0.66
CA THR A 238 11.23 8.27 0.88
C THR A 238 10.37 8.52 -0.35
N ARG A 239 9.14 8.95 -0.13
CA ARG A 239 8.23 9.28 -1.22
C ARG A 239 7.36 10.49 -0.90
N ASN A 240 7.46 11.50 -1.77
CA ASN A 240 6.43 12.52 -1.85
C ASN A 240 5.24 11.96 -2.63
N TYR A 241 4.07 11.89 -1.98
CA TYR A 241 2.89 11.19 -2.49
C TYR A 241 2.43 11.67 -3.87
N TRP A 242 2.55 12.97 -4.18
CA TRP A 242 1.98 13.58 -5.38
C TRP A 242 3.00 14.00 -6.43
N LYS A 243 4.18 14.43 -6.01
CA LYS A 243 5.17 15.04 -6.91
C LYS A 243 6.15 14.02 -7.52
N GLY A 244 6.00 12.74 -7.24
CA GLY A 244 7.03 11.77 -7.60
C GLY A 244 8.22 11.90 -6.65
N GLY A 245 9.38 11.49 -7.10
CA GLY A 245 10.57 11.39 -6.25
C GLY A 245 10.52 10.15 -5.37
N PHE A 246 11.50 9.30 -5.57
CA PHE A 246 11.73 8.10 -4.77
C PHE A 246 13.23 8.00 -4.55
N GLU A 247 13.63 8.09 -3.30
CA GLU A 247 15.03 7.99 -2.87
C GLU A 247 15.19 6.79 -1.96
N ILE A 248 16.33 6.12 -2.03
CA ILE A 248 16.68 4.97 -1.20
C ILE A 248 17.91 5.31 -0.39
N PHE A 249 17.85 5.06 0.89
CA PHE A 249 18.92 5.26 1.87
C PHE A 249 19.39 3.94 2.45
#